data_e21164cc2298d03efc9d440297e685d9
#
_entry.id   e21164cc2298d03efc9d440297e685d9
#
_cell.length_a   1.000
_cell.length_b   1.000
_cell.length_c   1.000
_cell.angle_alpha   90.00
_cell.angle_beta   90.00
_cell.angle_gamma   90.00
#
_symmetry.space_group_name_H-M   'P 1'
#
loop_
_entity.id
_entity.type
_entity.pdbx_description
1 polymer ?
#
loop_
_entity_poly.entity_id
_entity_poly.type
_entity_poly.pdbx_seq_one_letter_code
_entity_poly.pdbx_strand_id
1 'polypeptide(L)'
;TQAKRERTFPRFYDGDWEYFHEIDKARGTNKHMIVLKARRKGYSYKAGAMLARNYFFIKNSKNFVFAASKEFLIGDGLLSKAWDFLAFIDDHTAWSQPRLKDREMHKMSGYKKKVNGLEIEMGMKSQIMGVSLKDNPDKVRGKAGELVFFEEAGSFPGLLKAWEVTMPTMRQGAKTLGMMVAFGTGGTEGSDFEAMEEIFYNPAAYDCMDYDNIWDEGSMGSQCGYFIPIQTNLDGFIDDEGNSIKNKAIEHEEEMRNKKKGAADAKSLDQYIAEHPFSPQEATLRVTANLFDVASLQEQYNKIKANNLQSIGTAGNLYYGQDNKIQFKINGDLRPIIRYPHRKDDDKTGAIVVYESPYKNQKQQVPHNLYVLCHDPYGQNQSADSMSLGSAYVVKRVNNVSTPDDMIVASYVGRPNTQDEYNKNLFMLSDYYNCKIGFENDRGEVIAYAKRHRKMHRLQEEFEMLDKRELRSKTVKRQYGMHMTEARKRQGEIYIRDWLNSVRSKNEKGEQILNLHKIYDLALLQELIKFNHKGNFDRVMSLMIGMYHTRELYNAEVKEILEDNSANNWFDKNYY
;
A
#
# COMPACT_ATOMS: atom_id res chain seq x y z
N THR A 1 38.29 -11.98 -4.41
CA THR A 1 38.71 -12.02 -5.84
C THR A 1 37.69 -11.23 -6.65
N GLN A 2 38.12 -10.13 -7.29
CA GLN A 2 37.25 -9.39 -8.22
C GLN A 2 36.91 -10.33 -9.40
N ALA A 3 35.61 -10.55 -9.63
CA ALA A 3 35.12 -11.29 -10.78
C ALA A 3 35.47 -10.52 -12.06
N LYS A 4 36.26 -11.12 -12.95
CA LYS A 4 36.49 -10.57 -14.29
C LYS A 4 35.19 -10.66 -15.08
N ARG A 5 34.75 -9.53 -15.65
CA ARG A 5 33.61 -9.51 -16.59
C ARG A 5 34.15 -9.94 -17.97
N GLU A 6 33.82 -11.15 -18.37
CA GLU A 6 34.13 -11.65 -19.71
C GLU A 6 32.82 -11.77 -20.50
N ARG A 7 32.86 -11.42 -21.81
CA ARG A 7 31.74 -11.71 -22.70
C ARG A 7 31.78 -13.18 -23.08
N THR A 8 30.87 -13.94 -22.50
CA THR A 8 30.73 -15.38 -22.76
C THR A 8 29.26 -15.71 -23.07
N PHE A 9 28.99 -16.92 -23.52
CA PHE A 9 27.62 -17.41 -23.58
C PHE A 9 27.01 -17.37 -22.18
N PRO A 10 25.73 -16.92 -22.05
CA PRO A 10 25.08 -16.88 -20.76
C PRO A 10 25.00 -18.28 -20.14
N ARG A 11 25.32 -18.38 -18.85
CA ARG A 11 25.06 -19.60 -18.10
C ARG A 11 23.55 -19.70 -17.87
N PHE A 12 23.06 -20.95 -17.86
CA PHE A 12 21.65 -21.26 -17.65
C PHE A 12 21.49 -21.97 -16.30
N TYR A 13 20.68 -21.40 -15.44
CA TYR A 13 20.48 -21.86 -14.08
C TYR A 13 19.08 -22.41 -13.85
N ASP A 14 18.84 -23.09 -12.72
CA ASP A 14 17.55 -23.64 -12.33
C ASP A 14 16.43 -22.58 -12.35
N GLY A 15 16.64 -21.40 -11.76
CA GLY A 15 15.65 -20.32 -11.79
C GLY A 15 15.41 -19.70 -13.18
N ASP A 16 16.35 -19.87 -14.14
CA ASP A 16 16.12 -19.50 -15.55
C ASP A 16 15.20 -20.50 -16.20
N TRP A 17 15.44 -21.80 -15.93
CA TRP A 17 14.57 -22.87 -16.42
C TRP A 17 13.14 -22.72 -15.87
N GLU A 18 12.98 -22.52 -14.57
CA GLU A 18 11.67 -22.28 -13.94
C GLU A 18 10.95 -21.11 -14.60
N TYR A 19 11.62 -19.97 -14.78
CA TYR A 19 11.02 -18.79 -15.40
C TYR A 19 10.57 -19.03 -16.84
N PHE A 20 11.42 -19.62 -17.69
CA PHE A 20 11.03 -19.86 -19.09
C PHE A 20 9.95 -20.93 -19.21
N HIS A 21 9.93 -21.91 -18.30
CA HIS A 21 8.86 -22.89 -18.22
C HIS A 21 7.51 -22.23 -17.90
N GLU A 22 7.48 -21.32 -16.91
CA GLU A 22 6.26 -20.59 -16.56
C GLU A 22 5.83 -19.59 -17.66
N ILE A 23 6.76 -19.01 -18.41
CA ILE A 23 6.45 -18.22 -19.61
C ILE A 23 5.75 -19.06 -20.67
N ASP A 24 6.24 -20.26 -20.94
CA ASP A 24 5.62 -21.15 -21.95
C ASP A 24 4.25 -21.65 -21.48
N LYS A 25 4.09 -21.94 -20.20
CA LYS A 25 2.80 -22.29 -19.61
C LYS A 25 1.79 -21.14 -19.70
N ALA A 26 2.22 -19.90 -19.40
CA ALA A 26 1.38 -18.72 -19.57
C ALA A 26 0.94 -18.50 -21.02
N ARG A 27 1.84 -18.70 -21.99
CA ARG A 27 1.49 -18.68 -23.41
C ARG A 27 0.47 -19.76 -23.78
N GLY A 28 0.69 -20.98 -23.31
CA GLY A 28 -0.20 -22.12 -23.57
C GLY A 28 -1.61 -21.93 -23.01
N THR A 29 -1.74 -21.17 -21.92
CA THR A 29 -3.02 -20.84 -21.27
C THR A 29 -3.57 -19.47 -21.68
N ASN A 30 -2.93 -18.76 -22.61
CA ASN A 30 -3.29 -17.40 -23.05
C ASN A 30 -3.35 -16.38 -21.92
N LYS A 31 -2.43 -16.50 -20.95
CA LYS A 31 -2.30 -15.60 -19.81
C LYS A 31 -1.10 -14.66 -19.98
N HIS A 32 -1.14 -13.55 -19.27
CA HIS A 32 -0.03 -12.62 -19.11
C HIS A 32 0.79 -12.97 -17.87
N MET A 33 1.92 -12.28 -17.64
CA MET A 33 2.68 -12.48 -16.42
C MET A 33 3.02 -11.17 -15.73
N ILE A 34 2.87 -11.16 -14.42
CA ILE A 34 3.42 -10.16 -13.50
C ILE A 34 4.49 -10.84 -12.64
N VAL A 35 5.70 -10.29 -12.62
CA VAL A 35 6.87 -10.88 -11.96
C VAL A 35 7.42 -9.92 -10.93
N LEU A 36 7.28 -10.25 -9.66
CA LEU A 36 7.95 -9.56 -8.56
C LEU A 36 9.23 -10.33 -8.23
N LYS A 37 10.37 -9.66 -8.25
CA LYS A 37 11.67 -10.31 -8.13
C LYS A 37 12.61 -9.59 -7.18
N ALA A 38 13.52 -10.34 -6.57
CA ALA A 38 14.68 -9.77 -5.92
C ALA A 38 15.60 -9.08 -6.95
N ARG A 39 16.39 -8.13 -6.48
CA ARG A 39 17.34 -7.38 -7.30
C ARG A 39 18.41 -8.28 -7.92
N ARG A 40 18.92 -7.91 -9.12
CA ARG A 40 20.02 -8.57 -9.86
C ARG A 40 19.77 -10.03 -10.26
N LYS A 41 18.52 -10.39 -10.60
CA LYS A 41 18.16 -11.74 -11.10
C LYS A 41 18.25 -11.89 -12.64
N GLY A 42 18.89 -10.94 -13.34
CA GLY A 42 19.14 -11.05 -14.78
C GLY A 42 17.90 -10.94 -15.68
N TYR A 43 16.77 -10.42 -15.17
CA TYR A 43 15.51 -10.43 -15.92
C TYR A 43 15.54 -9.57 -17.20
N SER A 44 16.26 -8.45 -17.24
CA SER A 44 16.42 -7.68 -18.47
C SER A 44 17.21 -8.46 -19.53
N TYR A 45 18.15 -9.35 -19.15
CA TYR A 45 18.81 -10.27 -20.08
C TYR A 45 17.86 -11.36 -20.56
N LYS A 46 17.07 -12.00 -19.68
CA LYS A 46 16.06 -13.00 -20.07
C LYS A 46 15.04 -12.43 -21.06
N ALA A 47 14.53 -11.24 -20.78
CA ALA A 47 13.60 -10.52 -21.66
C ALA A 47 14.30 -10.12 -22.99
N GLY A 48 15.55 -9.67 -22.95
CA GLY A 48 16.37 -9.39 -24.13
C GLY A 48 16.55 -10.62 -25.02
N ALA A 49 16.81 -11.79 -24.44
CA ALA A 49 16.93 -13.06 -25.16
C ALA A 49 15.59 -13.46 -25.83
N MET A 50 14.45 -13.29 -25.14
CA MET A 50 13.12 -13.53 -25.71
C MET A 50 12.81 -12.60 -26.91
N LEU A 51 13.20 -11.32 -26.80
CA LEU A 51 13.06 -10.36 -27.90
C LEU A 51 13.94 -10.75 -29.09
N ALA A 52 15.20 -11.13 -28.84
CA ALA A 52 16.12 -11.58 -29.88
C ALA A 52 15.61 -12.84 -30.57
N ARG A 53 15.12 -13.83 -29.80
CA ARG A 53 14.48 -15.01 -30.37
C ARG A 53 13.34 -14.65 -31.33
N ASN A 54 12.42 -13.79 -30.92
CA ASN A 54 11.31 -13.38 -31.77
C ASN A 54 11.80 -12.60 -33.00
N TYR A 55 12.84 -11.78 -32.86
CA TYR A 55 13.43 -11.03 -33.96
C TYR A 55 14.02 -11.92 -35.06
N PHE A 56 14.73 -12.99 -34.69
CA PHE A 56 15.37 -13.90 -35.64
C PHE A 56 14.46 -14.99 -36.19
N PHE A 57 13.48 -15.47 -35.41
CA PHE A 57 12.76 -16.70 -35.74
C PHE A 57 11.26 -16.54 -36.04
N ILE A 58 10.65 -15.38 -35.69
CA ILE A 58 9.21 -15.17 -35.94
C ILE A 58 9.00 -14.08 -36.99
N LYS A 59 8.60 -14.50 -38.19
CA LYS A 59 8.35 -13.58 -39.31
C LYS A 59 7.24 -12.58 -39.00
N ASN A 60 7.45 -11.31 -39.33
CA ASN A 60 6.57 -10.18 -39.10
C ASN A 60 6.26 -9.89 -37.62
N SER A 61 7.01 -10.47 -36.68
CA SER A 61 6.77 -10.26 -35.26
C SER A 61 6.92 -8.79 -34.86
N LYS A 62 6.06 -8.32 -33.99
CA LYS A 62 6.13 -6.99 -33.38
C LYS A 62 6.32 -7.18 -31.89
N ASN A 63 7.43 -6.67 -31.38
CA ASN A 63 7.79 -6.79 -29.98
C ASN A 63 8.01 -5.40 -29.40
N PHE A 64 7.43 -5.13 -28.24
CA PHE A 64 7.50 -3.83 -27.59
C PHE A 64 8.15 -3.91 -26.21
N VAL A 65 8.86 -2.86 -25.85
CA VAL A 65 9.34 -2.64 -24.49
C VAL A 65 8.82 -1.29 -24.03
N PHE A 66 8.02 -1.30 -22.99
CA PHE A 66 7.49 -0.12 -22.35
C PHE A 66 8.24 0.14 -21.06
N ALA A 67 8.61 1.40 -20.82
CA ALA A 67 9.25 1.83 -19.59
C ALA A 67 8.81 3.24 -19.22
N ALA A 68 8.98 3.60 -17.95
CA ALA A 68 8.66 4.92 -17.43
C ALA A 68 9.45 6.01 -18.16
N SER A 69 10.74 5.82 -18.33
CA SER A 69 11.63 6.78 -18.98
C SER A 69 12.51 6.15 -20.07
N LYS A 70 13.16 6.98 -20.86
CA LYS A 70 14.10 6.53 -21.90
C LYS A 70 15.33 5.86 -21.30
N GLU A 71 15.78 6.31 -20.15
CA GLU A 71 16.93 5.76 -19.42
C GLU A 71 16.76 4.29 -19.08
N PHE A 72 15.54 3.85 -18.70
CA PHE A 72 15.23 2.44 -18.47
C PHE A 72 15.20 1.58 -19.75
N LEU A 73 15.11 2.19 -20.93
CA LEU A 73 15.11 1.47 -22.21
C LEU A 73 16.51 1.32 -22.80
N ILE A 74 17.29 2.40 -22.80
CA ILE A 74 18.63 2.49 -23.36
C ILE A 74 19.66 2.71 -22.25
N GLY A 75 20.91 2.78 -22.56
CA GLY A 75 21.98 2.79 -21.56
C GLY A 75 22.19 1.37 -21.00
N ASP A 76 21.77 1.08 -19.77
CA ASP A 76 21.82 -0.26 -19.18
C ASP A 76 20.45 -0.97 -19.16
N GLY A 77 19.46 -0.44 -19.88
CA GLY A 77 18.10 -0.95 -19.95
C GLY A 77 17.90 -2.16 -20.84
N LEU A 78 16.64 -2.64 -20.93
CA LEU A 78 16.28 -3.88 -21.64
C LEU A 78 16.63 -3.84 -23.13
N LEU A 79 16.40 -2.70 -23.80
CA LEU A 79 16.75 -2.59 -25.24
C LEU A 79 18.24 -2.76 -25.47
N SER A 80 19.10 -2.22 -24.61
CA SER A 80 20.55 -2.40 -24.71
C SER A 80 20.91 -3.88 -24.64
N LYS A 81 20.31 -4.63 -23.72
CA LYS A 81 20.51 -6.08 -23.60
C LYS A 81 20.04 -6.83 -24.86
N ALA A 82 18.86 -6.43 -25.39
CA ALA A 82 18.37 -6.99 -26.66
C ALA A 82 19.34 -6.67 -27.82
N TRP A 83 19.86 -5.43 -27.89
CA TRP A 83 20.83 -5.04 -28.94
C TRP A 83 22.13 -5.80 -28.81
N ASP A 84 22.63 -6.04 -27.60
CA ASP A 84 23.81 -6.88 -27.35
C ASP A 84 23.59 -8.31 -27.86
N PHE A 85 22.42 -8.91 -27.63
CA PHE A 85 22.07 -10.23 -28.18
C PHE A 85 22.01 -10.22 -29.70
N LEU A 86 21.39 -9.20 -30.32
CA LEU A 86 21.35 -9.10 -31.80
C LEU A 86 22.74 -8.98 -32.38
N ALA A 87 23.59 -8.11 -31.80
CA ALA A 87 24.97 -7.94 -32.28
C ALA A 87 25.80 -9.22 -32.11
N PHE A 88 25.67 -9.90 -30.96
CA PHE A 88 26.36 -11.16 -30.70
C PHE A 88 25.99 -12.23 -31.72
N ILE A 89 24.68 -12.39 -32.02
CA ILE A 89 24.17 -13.36 -32.97
C ILE A 89 24.63 -13.00 -34.38
N ASP A 90 24.59 -11.72 -34.75
CA ASP A 90 25.07 -11.24 -36.06
C ASP A 90 26.58 -11.51 -36.27
N ASP A 91 27.40 -11.32 -35.24
CA ASP A 91 28.84 -11.47 -35.30
C ASP A 91 29.34 -12.91 -35.21
N HIS A 92 28.62 -13.80 -34.50
CA HIS A 92 29.12 -15.13 -34.13
C HIS A 92 28.35 -16.29 -34.74
N THR A 93 27.26 -16.02 -35.48
CA THR A 93 26.41 -17.08 -36.06
C THR A 93 26.02 -16.80 -37.51
N ALA A 94 25.57 -17.84 -38.21
CA ALA A 94 25.04 -17.73 -39.57
C ALA A 94 23.63 -17.09 -39.66
N TRP A 95 23.04 -16.71 -38.55
CA TRP A 95 21.67 -16.15 -38.47
C TRP A 95 21.63 -14.61 -38.59
N SER A 96 22.76 -13.99 -38.97
CA SER A 96 22.80 -12.54 -39.19
C SER A 96 21.69 -12.07 -40.15
N GLN A 97 21.05 -10.97 -39.80
CA GLN A 97 19.93 -10.43 -40.55
C GLN A 97 20.15 -8.96 -40.92
N PRO A 98 20.01 -8.59 -42.22
CA PRO A 98 20.02 -7.19 -42.61
C PRO A 98 18.90 -6.42 -41.94
N ARG A 99 19.10 -5.11 -41.77
CA ARG A 99 18.17 -4.25 -41.04
C ARG A 99 17.53 -3.20 -41.95
N LEU A 100 16.18 -3.22 -42.04
CA LEU A 100 15.40 -2.15 -42.66
C LEU A 100 15.36 -0.88 -41.81
N LYS A 101 15.38 -1.04 -40.51
CA LYS A 101 15.48 0.05 -39.52
C LYS A 101 16.51 -0.31 -38.49
N ASP A 102 17.42 0.61 -38.23
CA ASP A 102 18.45 0.52 -37.20
C ASP A 102 18.54 1.83 -36.43
N ARG A 103 17.62 2.04 -35.52
CA ARG A 103 17.53 3.22 -34.66
C ARG A 103 17.71 2.82 -33.22
N GLU A 104 18.12 3.75 -32.38
CA GLU A 104 18.36 3.55 -30.96
C GLU A 104 17.18 2.82 -30.24
N MET A 105 15.95 3.22 -30.56
CA MET A 105 14.72 2.66 -29.93
C MET A 105 13.93 1.77 -30.89
N HIS A 106 14.41 1.44 -32.07
CA HIS A 106 13.69 0.65 -33.05
C HIS A 106 14.62 -0.06 -34.01
N LYS A 107 14.65 -1.39 -33.93
CA LYS A 107 15.30 -2.24 -34.92
C LYS A 107 14.28 -3.11 -35.63
N MET A 108 14.43 -3.22 -36.97
CA MET A 108 13.56 -4.05 -37.83
C MET A 108 14.42 -4.80 -38.82
N SER A 109 14.27 -6.12 -38.89
CA SER A 109 14.96 -7.00 -39.81
C SER A 109 14.37 -6.91 -41.21
N GLY A 110 15.20 -7.12 -42.23
CA GLY A 110 14.80 -7.17 -43.63
C GLY A 110 15.68 -6.30 -44.53
N TYR A 111 15.37 -6.32 -45.80
CA TYR A 111 16.09 -5.58 -46.85
C TYR A 111 15.12 -5.12 -47.94
N LYS A 112 15.54 -4.14 -48.72
CA LYS A 112 14.83 -3.66 -49.91
C LYS A 112 15.36 -4.34 -51.16
N LYS A 113 14.46 -4.81 -52.02
CA LYS A 113 14.79 -5.38 -53.34
C LYS A 113 13.92 -4.72 -54.40
N LYS A 114 14.57 -4.30 -55.51
CA LYS A 114 13.82 -3.84 -56.70
C LYS A 114 13.25 -5.03 -57.46
N VAL A 115 11.93 -5.09 -57.63
CA VAL A 115 11.23 -6.06 -58.44
C VAL A 115 10.33 -5.28 -59.42
N ASN A 116 10.53 -5.45 -60.70
CA ASN A 116 9.80 -4.72 -61.74
C ASN A 116 9.81 -3.19 -61.57
N GLY A 117 10.94 -2.62 -61.16
CA GLY A 117 11.08 -1.19 -60.92
C GLY A 117 10.56 -0.66 -59.61
N LEU A 118 9.83 -1.44 -58.81
CA LEU A 118 9.29 -1.09 -57.50
C LEU A 118 10.21 -1.60 -56.37
N GLU A 119 10.45 -0.77 -55.37
CA GLU A 119 11.13 -1.20 -54.14
C GLU A 119 10.15 -1.99 -53.26
N ILE A 120 10.50 -3.24 -53.01
CA ILE A 120 9.72 -4.13 -52.13
C ILE A 120 10.57 -4.46 -50.89
N GLU A 121 9.97 -4.34 -49.69
CA GLU A 121 10.60 -4.77 -48.47
C GLU A 121 10.46 -6.29 -48.32
N MET A 122 11.58 -6.97 -48.13
CA MET A 122 11.69 -8.43 -48.01
C MET A 122 12.42 -8.82 -46.72
N GLY A 123 12.43 -10.11 -46.38
CA GLY A 123 13.08 -10.66 -45.21
C GLY A 123 12.08 -10.97 -44.10
N MET A 124 12.57 -11.10 -42.88
CA MET A 124 11.74 -11.47 -41.71
C MET A 124 10.76 -10.38 -41.29
N LYS A 125 11.09 -9.11 -41.45
CA LYS A 125 10.29 -7.94 -41.07
C LYS A 125 9.88 -7.95 -39.57
N SER A 126 10.55 -8.75 -38.77
CA SER A 126 10.40 -8.74 -37.32
C SER A 126 11.02 -7.49 -36.73
N GLN A 127 10.44 -6.98 -35.66
CA GLN A 127 10.89 -5.71 -35.09
C GLN A 127 10.80 -5.71 -33.55
N ILE A 128 11.70 -4.93 -32.96
CA ILE A 128 11.72 -4.61 -31.54
C ILE A 128 11.68 -3.09 -31.42
N MET A 129 10.74 -2.58 -30.60
CA MET A 129 10.52 -1.14 -30.43
C MET A 129 10.37 -0.78 -28.96
N GLY A 130 11.15 0.18 -28.48
CA GLY A 130 11.01 0.80 -27.17
C GLY A 130 10.05 1.97 -27.20
N VAL A 131 9.27 2.13 -26.15
CA VAL A 131 8.36 3.26 -25.95
C VAL A 131 8.49 3.77 -24.52
N SER A 132 8.98 5.01 -24.38
CA SER A 132 8.98 5.72 -23.10
C SER A 132 7.62 6.38 -22.89
N LEU A 133 6.94 6.03 -21.82
CA LEU A 133 5.61 6.54 -21.53
C LEU A 133 5.65 7.87 -20.78
N LYS A 134 6.67 8.11 -19.94
CA LYS A 134 6.70 9.27 -19.04
C LYS A 134 5.35 9.38 -18.31
N ASP A 135 4.74 10.53 -18.33
CA ASP A 135 3.45 10.80 -17.68
C ASP A 135 2.22 10.50 -18.57
N ASN A 136 2.43 9.84 -19.73
CA ASN A 136 1.34 9.56 -20.68
C ASN A 136 1.20 8.08 -21.01
N PRO A 137 0.43 7.31 -20.23
CA PRO A 137 0.13 5.91 -20.49
C PRO A 137 -0.58 5.62 -21.83
N ASP A 138 -1.29 6.60 -22.39
CA ASP A 138 -2.02 6.43 -23.65
C ASP A 138 -1.13 6.23 -24.89
N LYS A 139 0.19 6.46 -24.79
CA LYS A 139 1.14 6.17 -25.88
C LYS A 139 1.20 4.71 -26.30
N VAL A 140 0.69 3.79 -25.48
CA VAL A 140 0.60 2.35 -25.81
C VAL A 140 -0.56 2.02 -26.76
N ARG A 141 -1.51 2.93 -26.94
CA ARG A 141 -2.68 2.69 -27.82
C ARG A 141 -2.25 2.30 -29.23
N GLY A 142 -2.84 1.25 -29.77
CA GLY A 142 -2.53 0.74 -31.12
C GLY A 142 -1.21 -0.02 -31.22
N LYS A 143 -0.54 -0.33 -30.12
CA LYS A 143 0.70 -1.12 -30.06
C LYS A 143 0.40 -2.60 -29.84
N ALA A 144 -0.18 -3.25 -30.83
CA ALA A 144 -0.40 -4.69 -30.82
C ALA A 144 0.87 -5.44 -31.22
N GLY A 145 1.26 -6.46 -30.46
CA GLY A 145 2.46 -7.25 -30.71
C GLY A 145 2.38 -8.66 -30.16
N GLU A 146 3.32 -9.51 -30.54
CA GLU A 146 3.44 -10.87 -29.98
C GLU A 146 3.99 -10.87 -28.57
N LEU A 147 4.84 -9.87 -28.23
CA LEU A 147 5.47 -9.78 -26.92
C LEU A 147 5.59 -8.32 -26.50
N VAL A 148 5.11 -8.02 -25.32
CA VAL A 148 5.20 -6.69 -24.71
C VAL A 148 5.79 -6.82 -23.33
N PHE A 149 6.91 -6.15 -23.08
CA PHE A 149 7.51 -6.04 -21.76
C PHE A 149 7.22 -4.70 -21.13
N PHE A 150 6.90 -4.71 -19.83
CA PHE A 150 6.90 -3.53 -18.96
C PHE A 150 8.12 -3.65 -18.05
N GLU A 151 9.16 -2.87 -18.35
CA GLU A 151 10.42 -2.90 -17.60
C GLU A 151 10.34 -2.01 -16.37
N GLU A 152 10.92 -2.47 -15.26
CA GLU A 152 10.89 -1.83 -13.93
C GLU A 152 9.47 -1.41 -13.54
N ALA A 153 8.56 -2.37 -13.59
CA ALA A 153 7.13 -2.19 -13.33
C ALA A 153 6.84 -1.57 -11.96
N GLY A 154 7.71 -1.79 -10.97
CA GLY A 154 7.61 -1.17 -9.64
C GLY A 154 7.87 0.34 -9.61
N SER A 155 8.48 0.90 -10.66
CA SER A 155 8.76 2.33 -10.80
C SER A 155 8.03 2.95 -12.00
N PHE A 156 6.90 2.37 -12.40
CA PHE A 156 6.21 2.72 -13.64
C PHE A 156 4.97 3.57 -13.36
N PRO A 157 5.02 4.92 -13.50
CA PRO A 157 3.88 5.78 -13.27
C PRO A 157 2.71 5.40 -14.18
N GLY A 158 1.54 5.13 -13.58
CA GLY A 158 0.34 4.77 -14.31
C GLY A 158 0.39 3.38 -14.97
N LEU A 159 1.17 2.43 -14.42
CA LEU A 159 1.26 1.05 -14.91
C LEU A 159 -0.11 0.40 -15.09
N LEU A 160 -1.01 0.57 -14.12
CA LEU A 160 -2.36 -0.01 -14.17
C LEU A 160 -3.12 0.44 -15.42
N LYS A 161 -3.11 1.74 -15.69
CA LYS A 161 -3.75 2.31 -16.88
C LYS A 161 -3.06 1.83 -18.17
N ALA A 162 -1.73 1.78 -18.20
CA ALA A 162 -0.98 1.29 -19.35
C ALA A 162 -1.28 -0.19 -19.63
N TRP A 163 -1.40 -1.00 -18.56
CA TRP A 163 -1.79 -2.40 -18.64
C TRP A 163 -3.19 -2.57 -19.24
N GLU A 164 -4.19 -1.88 -18.66
CA GLU A 164 -5.59 -1.93 -19.11
C GLU A 164 -5.76 -1.44 -20.57
N VAL A 165 -5.03 -0.41 -20.98
CA VAL A 165 -5.07 0.11 -22.36
C VAL A 165 -4.37 -0.84 -23.35
N THR A 166 -3.34 -1.59 -22.91
CA THR A 166 -2.62 -2.53 -23.77
C THR A 166 -3.35 -3.87 -23.91
N MET A 167 -4.02 -4.34 -22.86
CA MET A 167 -4.68 -5.64 -22.81
C MET A 167 -5.65 -5.89 -24.00
N PRO A 168 -6.54 -4.96 -24.40
CA PRO A 168 -7.40 -5.16 -25.57
C PRO A 168 -6.63 -5.30 -26.88
N THR A 169 -5.43 -4.70 -26.99
CA THR A 169 -4.61 -4.78 -28.20
C THR A 169 -3.91 -6.15 -28.36
N MET A 170 -3.88 -6.94 -27.28
CA MET A 170 -3.37 -8.32 -27.26
C MET A 170 -4.42 -9.36 -27.67
N ARG A 171 -5.63 -8.93 -27.98
CA ARG A 171 -6.74 -9.82 -28.36
C ARG A 171 -7.33 -9.47 -29.72
N GLN A 172 -7.78 -10.49 -30.42
CA GLN A 172 -8.61 -10.36 -31.62
C GLN A 172 -9.86 -11.22 -31.43
N GLY A 173 -10.95 -10.61 -30.99
CA GLY A 173 -12.12 -11.32 -30.52
C GLY A 173 -11.78 -12.18 -29.30
N ALA A 174 -12.08 -13.48 -29.38
CA ALA A 174 -11.77 -14.44 -28.32
C ALA A 174 -10.32 -15.01 -28.37
N LYS A 175 -9.53 -14.62 -29.38
CA LYS A 175 -8.15 -15.12 -29.54
C LYS A 175 -7.14 -14.15 -28.96
N THR A 176 -6.23 -14.66 -28.14
CA THR A 176 -5.06 -13.91 -27.67
C THR A 176 -3.99 -13.91 -28.76
N LEU A 177 -3.49 -12.72 -29.12
CA LEU A 177 -2.50 -12.54 -30.18
C LEU A 177 -1.08 -12.47 -29.62
N GLY A 178 -0.92 -12.06 -28.39
CA GLY A 178 0.38 -11.81 -27.79
C GLY A 178 0.36 -11.88 -26.27
N MET A 179 1.54 -11.78 -25.68
CA MET A 179 1.77 -11.89 -24.25
C MET A 179 2.34 -10.60 -23.69
N MET A 180 1.81 -10.14 -22.58
CA MET A 180 2.40 -9.08 -21.76
C MET A 180 3.15 -9.69 -20.60
N VAL A 181 4.32 -9.15 -20.30
CA VAL A 181 5.14 -9.51 -19.14
C VAL A 181 5.61 -8.24 -18.46
N ALA A 182 5.17 -8.01 -17.24
CA ALA A 182 5.71 -6.95 -16.40
C ALA A 182 6.63 -7.55 -15.33
N PHE A 183 7.79 -6.93 -15.12
CA PHE A 183 8.70 -7.34 -14.06
C PHE A 183 9.31 -6.13 -13.36
N GLY A 184 9.51 -6.24 -12.06
CA GLY A 184 10.08 -5.18 -11.24
C GLY A 184 10.61 -5.71 -9.90
N THR A 185 11.36 -4.84 -9.24
CA THR A 185 11.86 -5.06 -7.87
C THR A 185 11.01 -4.32 -6.87
N GLY A 186 10.99 -4.78 -5.63
CA GLY A 186 10.45 -4.04 -4.49
C GLY A 186 11.33 -2.87 -4.06
N GLY A 187 10.93 -2.18 -3.01
CA GLY A 187 11.73 -1.11 -2.40
C GLY A 187 11.70 0.25 -3.11
N THR A 188 10.88 0.43 -4.13
CA THR A 188 10.70 1.72 -4.80
C THR A 188 9.79 2.63 -4.00
N GLU A 189 10.23 3.86 -3.71
CA GLU A 189 9.40 4.85 -3.00
C GLU A 189 8.27 5.37 -3.91
N GLY A 190 7.03 5.39 -3.41
CA GLY A 190 5.92 6.13 -4.02
C GLY A 190 4.72 5.30 -4.49
N SER A 191 3.73 6.01 -5.03
CA SER A 191 2.47 5.45 -5.56
C SER A 191 2.65 4.54 -6.78
N ASP A 192 3.81 4.57 -7.41
CA ASP A 192 4.06 3.83 -8.65
C ASP A 192 4.12 2.32 -8.42
N PHE A 193 4.64 1.89 -7.26
CA PHE A 193 4.68 0.48 -6.88
C PHE A 193 3.29 -0.11 -6.56
N GLU A 194 2.31 0.73 -6.16
CA GLU A 194 0.95 0.28 -5.84
C GLU A 194 0.27 -0.42 -7.01
N ALA A 195 0.51 0.07 -8.21
CA ALA A 195 -0.05 -0.53 -9.42
C ALA A 195 0.50 -1.93 -9.68
N MET A 196 1.80 -2.14 -9.46
CA MET A 196 2.43 -3.46 -9.57
C MET A 196 1.94 -4.41 -8.47
N GLU A 197 1.85 -3.92 -7.23
CA GLU A 197 1.32 -4.67 -6.08
C GLU A 197 -0.13 -5.11 -6.32
N GLU A 198 -0.98 -4.22 -6.86
CA GLU A 198 -2.38 -4.51 -7.19
C GLU A 198 -2.49 -5.65 -8.21
N ILE A 199 -1.71 -5.60 -9.32
CA ILE A 199 -1.73 -6.67 -10.34
C ILE A 199 -1.16 -7.96 -9.75
N PHE A 200 -0.10 -7.88 -8.92
CA PHE A 200 0.58 -9.02 -8.35
C PHE A 200 -0.30 -9.82 -7.39
N TYR A 201 -1.06 -9.16 -6.51
CA TYR A 201 -1.94 -9.84 -5.55
C TYR A 201 -3.37 -10.09 -6.08
N ASN A 202 -3.68 -9.64 -7.28
CA ASN A 202 -4.95 -9.90 -7.95
C ASN A 202 -4.74 -10.35 -9.41
N PRO A 203 -3.87 -11.34 -9.69
CA PRO A 203 -3.43 -11.65 -11.05
C PRO A 203 -4.59 -12.05 -11.98
N ALA A 204 -5.58 -12.78 -11.48
CA ALA A 204 -6.74 -13.21 -12.26
C ALA A 204 -7.57 -12.03 -12.80
N ALA A 205 -7.67 -10.91 -12.09
CA ALA A 205 -8.39 -9.72 -12.52
C ALA A 205 -7.73 -9.02 -13.72
N TYR A 206 -6.44 -9.29 -13.95
CA TYR A 206 -5.62 -8.68 -15.01
C TYR A 206 -5.16 -9.69 -16.07
N ASP A 207 -5.84 -10.82 -16.18
CA ASP A 207 -5.49 -11.94 -17.07
C ASP A 207 -4.05 -12.46 -16.91
N CYS A 208 -3.47 -12.32 -15.76
CA CYS A 208 -2.15 -12.86 -15.44
C CYS A 208 -2.26 -14.31 -14.96
N MET A 209 -1.15 -15.05 -15.11
CA MET A 209 -0.98 -16.34 -14.44
C MET A 209 -1.06 -16.12 -12.92
N ASP A 210 -1.79 -16.99 -12.27
CA ASP A 210 -2.02 -17.03 -10.84
C ASP A 210 -1.30 -18.24 -10.22
N TYR A 211 -0.66 -17.98 -9.10
CA TYR A 211 0.10 -18.97 -8.32
C TYR A 211 -0.40 -18.97 -6.88
N ASP A 212 -0.39 -20.13 -6.24
CA ASP A 212 -0.67 -20.19 -4.80
C ASP A 212 0.38 -19.38 -4.02
N ASN A 213 -0.08 -18.49 -3.16
CA ASN A 213 0.82 -17.70 -2.32
C ASN A 213 1.32 -18.55 -1.16
N ILE A 214 2.41 -19.28 -1.42
CA ILE A 214 3.09 -20.14 -0.42
C ILE A 214 4.14 -19.37 0.39
N TRP A 215 4.33 -18.09 0.12
CA TRP A 215 5.43 -17.29 0.62
C TRP A 215 5.06 -16.48 1.86
N ASP A 216 3.88 -15.86 1.85
CA ASP A 216 3.46 -14.94 2.89
C ASP A 216 2.73 -15.68 4.01
N GLU A 217 3.11 -15.40 5.26
CA GLU A 217 2.45 -16.00 6.42
C GLU A 217 0.98 -15.60 6.49
N GLY A 218 0.11 -16.58 6.76
CA GLY A 218 -1.34 -16.35 6.87
C GLY A 218 -2.09 -16.19 5.55
N SER A 219 -1.43 -16.34 4.39
CA SER A 219 -2.06 -16.21 3.06
C SER A 219 -2.51 -17.54 2.44
N MET A 220 -2.66 -18.60 3.23
CA MET A 220 -3.13 -19.91 2.75
C MET A 220 -4.43 -19.76 1.95
N GLY A 221 -4.40 -20.21 0.67
CA GLY A 221 -5.53 -20.11 -0.26
C GLY A 221 -5.65 -18.77 -0.99
N SER A 222 -4.73 -17.82 -0.78
CA SER A 222 -4.64 -16.63 -1.63
C SER A 222 -3.77 -16.89 -2.85
N GLN A 223 -4.00 -16.09 -3.90
CA GLN A 223 -3.26 -16.17 -5.16
C GLN A 223 -2.37 -14.94 -5.32
N CYS A 224 -1.23 -15.12 -6.01
CA CYS A 224 -0.33 -14.01 -6.35
C CYS A 224 0.27 -14.22 -7.74
N GLY A 225 0.98 -13.20 -8.25
CA GLY A 225 1.80 -13.29 -9.44
C GLY A 225 3.06 -14.14 -9.22
N TYR A 226 3.91 -14.23 -10.24
CA TYR A 226 5.15 -14.99 -10.16
C TYR A 226 6.19 -14.27 -9.30
N PHE A 227 6.67 -14.92 -8.24
CA PHE A 227 7.65 -14.35 -7.32
C PHE A 227 9.00 -15.05 -7.39
N ILE A 228 10.08 -14.25 -7.41
CA ILE A 228 11.47 -14.74 -7.40
C ILE A 228 12.19 -14.20 -6.16
N PRO A 229 12.43 -15.04 -5.17
CA PRO A 229 13.13 -14.65 -3.95
C PRO A 229 14.63 -14.51 -4.17
N ILE A 230 15.30 -13.86 -3.20
CA ILE A 230 16.74 -13.59 -3.28
C ILE A 230 17.59 -14.86 -3.32
N GLN A 231 17.18 -15.94 -2.66
CA GLN A 231 17.94 -17.21 -2.60
C GLN A 231 17.95 -18.00 -3.91
N THR A 232 17.13 -17.65 -4.91
CA THR A 232 17.17 -18.26 -6.24
C THR A 232 18.21 -17.56 -7.10
N ASN A 233 19.12 -18.28 -7.72
CA ASN A 233 20.22 -17.76 -8.57
C ASN A 233 21.03 -16.64 -7.86
N LEU A 234 21.44 -16.88 -6.61
CA LEU A 234 22.33 -15.95 -5.92
C LEU A 234 23.78 -16.28 -6.26
N ASP A 235 24.50 -15.32 -6.83
CA ASP A 235 25.91 -15.48 -7.20
C ASP A 235 26.77 -15.95 -6.01
N GLY A 236 27.58 -16.97 -6.23
CA GLY A 236 28.39 -17.60 -5.18
C GLY A 236 27.68 -18.75 -4.43
N PHE A 237 26.39 -18.95 -4.66
CA PHE A 237 25.57 -20.02 -4.09
C PHE A 237 24.86 -20.84 -5.17
N ILE A 238 25.60 -21.18 -6.22
CA ILE A 238 25.14 -22.00 -7.35
C ILE A 238 26.15 -23.14 -7.48
N ASP A 239 25.67 -24.37 -7.65
CA ASP A 239 26.54 -25.54 -7.86
C ASP A 239 27.09 -25.62 -9.29
N ASP A 240 27.94 -26.60 -9.56
CA ASP A 240 28.56 -26.76 -10.88
C ASP A 240 27.53 -27.16 -11.97
N GLU A 241 26.41 -27.75 -11.60
CA GLU A 241 25.30 -28.11 -12.46
C GLU A 241 24.34 -26.93 -12.73
N GLY A 242 24.49 -25.82 -12.04
CA GLY A 242 23.68 -24.62 -12.20
C GLY A 242 22.47 -24.53 -11.28
N ASN A 243 22.41 -25.36 -10.22
CA ASN A 243 21.32 -25.32 -9.26
C ASN A 243 21.61 -24.37 -8.10
N SER A 244 20.60 -23.68 -7.62
CA SER A 244 20.68 -22.77 -6.47
C SER A 244 20.86 -23.55 -5.16
N ILE A 245 21.91 -23.21 -4.39
CA ILE A 245 22.15 -23.74 -3.03
C ILE A 245 21.36 -22.88 -2.03
N LYS A 246 20.00 -23.00 -2.08
CA LYS A 246 19.07 -22.08 -1.41
C LYS A 246 19.32 -21.89 0.08
N ASN A 247 19.62 -22.96 0.83
CA ASN A 247 19.85 -22.86 2.29
C ASN A 247 21.06 -21.99 2.63
N LYS A 248 22.19 -22.18 1.93
CA LYS A 248 23.39 -21.36 2.15
C LYS A 248 23.18 -19.91 1.72
N ALA A 249 22.39 -19.69 0.67
CA ALA A 249 22.02 -18.35 0.23
C ALA A 249 21.16 -17.62 1.29
N ILE A 250 20.23 -18.33 1.94
CA ILE A 250 19.41 -17.80 3.04
C ILE A 250 20.31 -17.43 4.23
N GLU A 251 21.17 -18.34 4.68
CA GLU A 251 22.12 -18.09 5.80
C GLU A 251 22.96 -16.83 5.53
N HIS A 252 23.48 -16.69 4.31
CA HIS A 252 24.26 -15.51 3.90
C HIS A 252 23.44 -14.22 3.97
N GLU A 253 22.22 -14.22 3.44
CA GLU A 253 21.35 -13.05 3.44
C GLU A 253 20.90 -12.67 4.85
N GLU A 254 20.67 -13.64 5.74
CA GLU A 254 20.38 -13.39 7.15
C GLU A 254 21.60 -12.74 7.87
N GLU A 255 22.82 -13.19 7.59
CA GLU A 255 24.02 -12.53 8.09
C GLU A 255 24.13 -11.08 7.60
N MET A 256 23.82 -10.84 6.32
CA MET A 256 23.83 -9.48 5.76
C MET A 256 22.78 -8.58 6.39
N ARG A 257 21.57 -9.10 6.65
CA ARG A 257 20.51 -8.41 7.38
C ARG A 257 20.94 -8.10 8.82
N ASN A 258 21.57 -9.05 9.52
CA ASN A 258 22.06 -8.85 10.88
C ASN A 258 23.17 -7.79 10.95
N LYS A 259 24.08 -7.74 9.97
CA LYS A 259 25.08 -6.66 9.87
C LYS A 259 24.42 -5.30 9.71
N LYS A 260 23.33 -5.22 8.95
CA LYS A 260 22.59 -3.96 8.72
C LYS A 260 21.71 -3.51 9.91
N LYS A 261 21.28 -4.43 10.78
CA LYS A 261 20.62 -4.08 12.05
C LYS A 261 21.46 -3.19 12.96
N GLY A 262 22.80 -3.27 12.85
CA GLY A 262 23.72 -2.42 13.58
C GLY A 262 24.01 -1.04 12.93
N ALA A 263 23.40 -0.75 11.78
CA ALA A 263 23.57 0.55 11.12
C ALA A 263 22.78 1.65 11.86
N ALA A 264 23.33 2.87 11.85
CA ALA A 264 22.70 4.03 12.50
C ALA A 264 21.36 4.44 11.87
N ASP A 265 21.09 4.01 10.62
CA ASP A 265 19.85 4.28 9.89
C ASP A 265 19.03 2.99 9.73
N ALA A 266 17.93 2.89 10.47
CA ALA A 266 16.98 1.78 10.40
C ALA A 266 16.40 1.57 8.97
N LYS A 267 16.25 2.64 8.19
CA LYS A 267 15.78 2.58 6.79
C LYS A 267 16.70 1.77 5.89
N SER A 268 18.01 1.72 6.21
CA SER A 268 18.98 0.93 5.44
C SER A 268 18.69 -0.57 5.48
N LEU A 269 18.14 -1.08 6.59
CA LEU A 269 17.73 -2.47 6.71
C LEU A 269 16.46 -2.75 5.92
N ASP A 270 15.43 -1.91 6.07
CA ASP A 270 14.15 -2.09 5.39
C ASP A 270 14.32 -2.02 3.87
N GLN A 271 15.12 -1.07 3.38
CA GLN A 271 15.45 -0.98 1.95
C GLN A 271 16.19 -2.23 1.46
N TYR A 272 17.14 -2.73 2.25
CA TYR A 272 17.87 -3.95 1.91
C TYR A 272 16.93 -5.15 1.83
N ILE A 273 16.02 -5.32 2.80
CA ILE A 273 15.03 -6.41 2.81
C ILE A 273 14.11 -6.31 1.59
N ALA A 274 13.60 -5.12 1.27
CA ALA A 274 12.73 -4.92 0.13
C ALA A 274 13.40 -5.19 -1.23
N GLU A 275 14.70 -4.92 -1.35
CA GLU A 275 15.49 -5.25 -2.55
C GLU A 275 15.94 -6.72 -2.59
N HIS A 276 16.10 -7.37 -1.41
CA HIS A 276 16.55 -8.74 -1.22
C HIS A 276 15.52 -9.59 -0.46
N PRO A 277 14.30 -9.70 -0.97
CA PRO A 277 13.19 -10.32 -0.26
C PRO A 277 13.25 -11.85 -0.29
N PHE A 278 12.84 -12.47 0.82
CA PHE A 278 12.53 -13.90 0.88
C PHE A 278 11.08 -14.19 0.52
N SER A 279 10.19 -13.22 0.72
CA SER A 279 8.75 -13.31 0.41
C SER A 279 8.26 -12.08 -0.35
N PRO A 280 7.12 -12.17 -1.07
CA PRO A 280 6.49 -11.01 -1.70
C PRO A 280 6.19 -9.89 -0.70
N GLN A 281 5.76 -10.22 0.51
CA GLN A 281 5.48 -9.26 1.57
C GLN A 281 6.72 -8.42 1.90
N GLU A 282 7.91 -9.02 1.97
CA GLU A 282 9.16 -8.27 2.18
C GLU A 282 9.49 -7.34 1.01
N ALA A 283 9.23 -7.77 -0.23
CA ALA A 283 9.44 -6.94 -1.42
C ALA A 283 8.51 -5.73 -1.45
N THR A 284 7.32 -5.84 -0.87
CA THR A 284 6.33 -4.76 -0.78
C THR A 284 6.53 -3.87 0.45
N LEU A 285 7.51 -4.18 1.31
CA LEU A 285 7.90 -3.30 2.41
C LEU A 285 8.33 -1.94 1.87
N ARG A 286 7.55 -0.92 2.19
CA ARG A 286 7.86 0.45 1.75
C ARG A 286 8.89 1.06 2.68
N VAL A 287 10.02 1.46 2.14
CA VAL A 287 11.00 2.33 2.80
C VAL A 287 10.47 3.77 2.78
N THR A 288 9.27 3.98 3.30
CA THR A 288 8.76 5.33 3.54
C THR A 288 9.31 5.82 4.88
N ALA A 289 9.31 7.14 5.06
CA ALA A 289 9.55 7.78 6.36
C ALA A 289 8.39 7.49 7.35
N ASN A 290 7.90 6.25 7.35
CA ASN A 290 6.84 5.80 8.23
C ASN A 290 7.44 5.54 9.62
N LEU A 291 6.92 6.23 10.62
CA LEU A 291 7.37 6.10 12.01
C LEU A 291 6.78 4.84 12.69
N PHE A 292 5.82 4.17 12.04
CA PHE A 292 5.11 3.00 12.56
C PHE A 292 5.87 1.71 12.23
N ASP A 293 5.73 0.69 13.06
CA ASP A 293 6.27 -0.65 12.80
C ASP A 293 5.43 -1.36 11.72
N VAL A 294 5.85 -1.17 10.47
CA VAL A 294 5.16 -1.69 9.29
C VAL A 294 5.09 -3.21 9.31
N ALA A 295 6.13 -3.90 9.79
CA ALA A 295 6.17 -5.37 9.82
C ALA A 295 5.08 -5.93 10.75
N SER A 296 5.00 -5.43 11.99
CA SER A 296 3.99 -5.87 12.95
C SER A 296 2.55 -5.49 12.52
N LEU A 297 2.39 -4.32 11.86
CA LEU A 297 1.10 -3.90 11.29
C LEU A 297 0.67 -4.84 10.14
N GLN A 298 1.60 -5.26 9.29
CA GLN A 298 1.32 -6.18 8.20
C GLN A 298 0.96 -7.57 8.71
N GLU A 299 1.65 -8.06 9.74
CA GLU A 299 1.31 -9.32 10.41
C GLU A 299 -0.11 -9.29 10.95
N GLN A 300 -0.49 -8.20 11.66
CA GLN A 300 -1.85 -8.02 12.16
C GLN A 300 -2.88 -7.95 11.03
N TYR A 301 -2.60 -7.24 9.95
CA TYR A 301 -3.46 -7.17 8.77
C TYR A 301 -3.73 -8.57 8.19
N ASN A 302 -2.67 -9.35 7.98
CA ASN A 302 -2.77 -10.71 7.43
C ASN A 302 -3.55 -11.64 8.38
N LYS A 303 -3.29 -11.55 9.68
CA LYS A 303 -4.02 -12.32 10.70
C LYS A 303 -5.51 -12.04 10.68
N ILE A 304 -5.91 -10.78 10.58
CA ILE A 304 -7.33 -10.40 10.52
C ILE A 304 -7.97 -10.92 9.24
N LYS A 305 -7.29 -10.78 8.10
CA LYS A 305 -7.78 -11.21 6.79
C LYS A 305 -7.92 -12.74 6.73
N ALA A 306 -6.90 -13.48 7.15
CA ALA A 306 -6.87 -14.94 7.13
C ALA A 306 -7.95 -15.57 8.02
N ASN A 307 -8.20 -15.00 9.19
CA ASN A 307 -9.16 -15.53 10.18
C ASN A 307 -10.54 -14.86 10.11
N ASN A 308 -10.79 -14.01 9.11
CA ASN A 308 -12.04 -13.23 8.97
C ASN A 308 -12.42 -12.44 10.24
N LEU A 309 -11.41 -11.97 11.01
CA LEU A 309 -11.63 -11.25 12.28
C LEU A 309 -12.24 -9.86 12.10
N GLN A 310 -12.31 -9.34 10.86
CA GLN A 310 -13.08 -8.13 10.55
C GLN A 310 -14.56 -8.28 10.89
N SER A 311 -15.09 -9.50 10.96
CA SER A 311 -16.47 -9.79 11.39
C SER A 311 -16.73 -9.52 12.88
N ILE A 312 -15.68 -9.23 13.68
CA ILE A 312 -15.82 -8.75 15.07
C ILE A 312 -16.56 -7.41 15.08
N GLY A 313 -16.31 -6.53 14.09
CA GLY A 313 -17.05 -5.30 13.91
C GLY A 313 -18.40 -5.55 13.22
N THR A 314 -19.47 -5.03 13.79
CA THR A 314 -20.82 -5.16 13.26
C THR A 314 -21.28 -3.85 12.65
N ALA A 315 -21.66 -3.86 11.36
CA ALA A 315 -22.22 -2.69 10.67
C ALA A 315 -23.70 -2.48 11.04
N GLY A 316 -24.08 -1.22 11.24
CA GLY A 316 -25.46 -0.92 11.59
C GLY A 316 -25.79 0.57 11.61
N ASN A 317 -27.03 0.87 11.95
CA ASN A 317 -27.57 2.21 12.07
C ASN A 317 -27.83 2.59 13.54
N LEU A 318 -27.54 3.84 13.87
CA LEU A 318 -27.98 4.46 15.11
C LEU A 318 -29.33 5.14 14.92
N TYR A 319 -30.21 5.04 15.92
CA TYR A 319 -31.52 5.69 15.90
C TYR A 319 -31.98 6.05 17.33
N TYR A 320 -32.87 7.02 17.46
CA TYR A 320 -33.48 7.35 18.74
C TYR A 320 -34.65 6.40 19.01
N GLY A 321 -34.61 5.68 20.12
CA GLY A 321 -35.70 4.87 20.60
C GLY A 321 -36.88 5.70 21.16
N GLN A 322 -37.95 5.04 21.58
CA GLN A 322 -39.12 5.72 22.15
C GLN A 322 -38.81 6.46 23.47
N ASP A 323 -37.78 6.02 24.17
CA ASP A 323 -37.24 6.66 25.40
C ASP A 323 -36.25 7.79 25.11
N ASN A 324 -36.14 8.22 23.87
CA ASN A 324 -35.20 9.20 23.38
C ASN A 324 -33.72 8.84 23.61
N LYS A 325 -33.44 7.56 23.91
CA LYS A 325 -32.08 7.05 23.99
C LYS A 325 -31.61 6.50 22.65
N ILE A 326 -30.33 6.67 22.36
CA ILE A 326 -29.73 6.13 21.13
C ILE A 326 -29.58 4.61 21.27
N GLN A 327 -29.99 3.93 20.23
CA GLN A 327 -29.89 2.48 20.08
C GLN A 327 -29.14 2.16 18.78
N PHE A 328 -28.38 1.06 18.79
CA PHE A 328 -27.71 0.52 17.63
C PHE A 328 -28.48 -0.68 17.09
N LYS A 329 -28.79 -0.69 15.80
CA LYS A 329 -29.44 -1.80 15.12
C LYS A 329 -28.56 -2.30 13.99
N ILE A 330 -28.23 -3.58 14.03
CA ILE A 330 -27.46 -4.27 13.00
C ILE A 330 -28.20 -4.16 11.66
N ASN A 331 -27.45 -3.85 10.61
CA ASN A 331 -27.97 -3.81 9.25
C ASN A 331 -26.95 -4.45 8.30
N GLY A 332 -27.25 -5.65 7.84
CA GLY A 332 -26.39 -6.44 6.94
C GLY A 332 -26.27 -5.90 5.50
N ASP A 333 -27.13 -4.93 5.13
CA ASP A 333 -27.08 -4.31 3.78
C ASP A 333 -26.02 -3.22 3.68
N LEU A 334 -25.55 -2.72 4.84
CA LEU A 334 -24.52 -1.67 4.87
C LEU A 334 -23.14 -2.25 4.53
N ARG A 335 -22.35 -1.48 3.79
CA ARG A 335 -21.01 -1.83 3.36
C ARG A 335 -19.98 -0.86 3.95
N PRO A 336 -19.26 -1.24 5.01
CA PRO A 336 -18.11 -0.45 5.49
C PRO A 336 -17.02 -0.40 4.42
N ILE A 337 -16.29 0.70 4.35
CA ILE A 337 -15.13 0.83 3.46
C ILE A 337 -13.94 0.15 4.15
N ILE A 338 -13.67 -1.09 3.78
CA ILE A 338 -12.64 -1.96 4.39
C ILE A 338 -11.31 -1.95 3.64
N ARG A 339 -11.18 -1.14 2.58
CA ARG A 339 -10.01 -1.09 1.69
C ARG A 339 -9.41 0.30 1.62
N TYR A 340 -8.09 0.36 1.56
CA TYR A 340 -7.32 1.57 1.25
C TYR A 340 -6.17 1.26 0.27
N PRO A 341 -5.97 2.08 -0.80
CA PRO A 341 -6.87 3.13 -1.26
C PRO A 341 -8.19 2.56 -1.79
N HIS A 342 -9.28 3.29 -1.61
CA HIS A 342 -10.55 2.94 -2.24
C HIS A 342 -10.53 3.32 -3.73
N ARG A 343 -11.32 2.63 -4.56
CA ARG A 343 -11.44 2.92 -5.99
C ARG A 343 -12.39 4.11 -6.22
N LYS A 344 -12.23 4.77 -7.37
CA LYS A 344 -13.09 5.89 -7.76
C LYS A 344 -14.57 5.50 -7.81
N ASP A 345 -14.86 4.28 -8.26
CA ASP A 345 -16.20 3.75 -8.47
C ASP A 345 -16.78 3.00 -7.25
N ASP A 346 -16.02 2.90 -6.15
CA ASP A 346 -16.51 2.28 -4.93
C ASP A 346 -17.62 3.12 -4.29
N ASP A 347 -18.61 2.45 -3.67
CA ASP A 347 -19.59 3.12 -2.82
C ASP A 347 -18.89 3.76 -1.61
N LYS A 348 -18.93 5.09 -1.56
CA LYS A 348 -18.29 5.89 -0.52
C LYS A 348 -19.23 6.25 0.64
N THR A 349 -20.48 5.80 0.63
CA THR A 349 -21.46 6.11 1.68
C THR A 349 -20.94 5.69 3.05
N GLY A 350 -20.28 4.53 3.14
CA GLY A 350 -19.72 3.99 4.37
C GLY A 350 -20.80 3.49 5.35
N ALA A 351 -20.35 3.02 6.51
CA ALA A 351 -21.22 2.51 7.56
C ALA A 351 -20.62 2.77 8.93
N ILE A 352 -21.48 2.86 9.96
CA ILE A 352 -21.05 2.80 11.36
C ILE A 352 -20.75 1.33 11.69
N VAL A 353 -19.54 1.07 12.18
CA VAL A 353 -19.12 -0.25 12.64
C VAL A 353 -18.88 -0.19 14.15
N VAL A 354 -19.51 -1.07 14.89
CA VAL A 354 -19.37 -1.21 16.35
C VAL A 354 -18.59 -2.49 16.63
N TYR A 355 -17.42 -2.37 17.26
CA TYR A 355 -16.59 -3.48 17.73
C TYR A 355 -16.93 -3.87 19.17
N GLU A 356 -17.24 -2.88 20.00
CA GLU A 356 -17.69 -3.05 21.39
C GLU A 356 -18.79 -2.05 21.71
N SER A 357 -19.93 -2.52 22.23
CA SER A 357 -21.02 -1.65 22.69
C SER A 357 -20.59 -0.84 23.93
N PRO A 358 -21.17 0.37 24.14
CA PRO A 358 -20.79 1.19 25.29
C PRO A 358 -21.01 0.46 26.60
N TYR A 359 -19.99 0.50 27.47
CA TYR A 359 -20.11 0.03 28.85
C TYR A 359 -21.13 0.87 29.61
N LYS A 360 -22.00 0.23 30.36
CA LYS A 360 -22.99 0.85 31.23
C LYS A 360 -22.74 0.50 32.67
N ASN A 361 -22.68 1.50 33.53
CA ASN A 361 -22.56 1.30 34.98
C ASN A 361 -23.85 0.73 35.59
N GLN A 362 -23.85 0.52 36.89
CA GLN A 362 -25.04 0.01 37.63
C GLN A 362 -26.31 0.86 37.45
N LYS A 363 -26.17 2.16 37.15
CA LYS A 363 -27.29 3.07 36.87
C LYS A 363 -27.68 3.09 35.37
N GLN A 364 -27.21 2.13 34.57
CA GLN A 364 -27.46 2.02 33.14
C GLN A 364 -26.99 3.26 32.35
N GLN A 365 -25.96 3.96 32.82
CA GLN A 365 -25.38 5.13 32.21
C GLN A 365 -23.97 4.83 31.69
N VAL A 366 -23.61 5.39 30.54
CA VAL A 366 -22.25 5.35 30.03
C VAL A 366 -21.41 6.39 30.79
N PRO A 367 -20.30 5.98 31.46
CA PRO A 367 -19.46 6.91 32.21
C PRO A 367 -18.94 8.04 31.33
N HIS A 368 -18.89 9.25 31.89
CA HIS A 368 -18.32 10.40 31.22
C HIS A 368 -16.79 10.22 31.06
N ASN A 369 -16.21 10.73 29.98
CA ASN A 369 -14.77 10.64 29.67
C ASN A 369 -14.18 9.23 29.57
N LEU A 370 -15.01 8.15 29.57
CA LEU A 370 -14.54 6.79 29.30
C LEU A 370 -14.14 6.63 27.81
N TYR A 371 -14.83 7.33 26.94
CA TYR A 371 -14.62 7.31 25.49
C TYR A 371 -14.24 8.70 24.97
N VAL A 372 -13.49 8.71 23.87
CA VAL A 372 -13.26 9.89 23.03
C VAL A 372 -13.67 9.57 21.60
N LEU A 373 -14.31 10.51 20.94
CA LEU A 373 -14.61 10.42 19.52
C LEU A 373 -13.71 11.41 18.78
N CYS A 374 -12.93 10.91 17.85
CA CYS A 374 -12.05 11.70 16.99
C CYS A 374 -12.58 11.71 15.56
N HIS A 375 -12.39 12.83 14.88
CA HIS A 375 -12.95 13.04 13.55
C HIS A 375 -12.05 13.90 12.67
N ASP A 376 -11.76 13.38 11.49
CA ASP A 376 -11.17 14.12 10.36
C ASP A 376 -12.26 14.39 9.32
N PRO A 377 -12.68 15.66 9.13
CA PRO A 377 -13.79 16.01 8.25
C PRO A 377 -13.33 16.17 6.80
N TYR A 378 -14.20 15.81 5.85
CA TYR A 378 -14.00 16.10 4.43
C TYR A 378 -14.65 17.42 4.01
N GLY A 379 -14.13 18.08 2.96
CA GLY A 379 -14.73 19.29 2.39
C GLY A 379 -15.86 18.98 1.40
N GLN A 380 -17.00 19.68 1.51
CA GLN A 380 -18.14 19.49 0.60
C GLN A 380 -17.88 20.05 -0.81
N ASN A 381 -17.07 21.11 -0.92
CA ASN A 381 -16.76 21.80 -2.19
C ASN A 381 -15.76 21.08 -3.09
N GLN A 382 -15.24 19.92 -2.68
CA GLN A 382 -14.42 19.11 -3.56
C GLN A 382 -15.32 18.31 -4.49
N SER A 383 -14.93 18.18 -5.77
CA SER A 383 -15.68 17.46 -6.80
C SER A 383 -16.12 16.08 -6.32
N ALA A 384 -17.17 15.51 -6.90
CA ALA A 384 -17.61 14.13 -6.65
C ALA A 384 -16.47 13.11 -6.84
N ASP A 385 -15.42 13.49 -7.57
CA ASP A 385 -14.21 12.72 -7.82
C ASP A 385 -13.16 12.76 -6.67
N SER A 386 -13.41 13.54 -5.60
CA SER A 386 -12.48 13.61 -4.46
C SER A 386 -12.35 12.27 -3.77
N MET A 387 -11.09 11.89 -3.51
CA MET A 387 -10.73 10.66 -2.78
C MET A 387 -10.74 10.85 -1.25
N SER A 388 -11.06 12.04 -0.72
CA SER A 388 -11.15 12.30 0.72
C SER A 388 -12.46 11.81 1.30
N LEU A 389 -12.38 11.09 2.41
CA LEU A 389 -13.50 10.57 3.19
C LEU A 389 -13.59 11.31 4.54
N GLY A 390 -14.78 11.39 5.10
CA GLY A 390 -14.91 11.67 6.53
C GLY A 390 -14.50 10.43 7.32
N SER A 391 -13.67 10.60 8.33
CA SER A 391 -13.22 9.51 9.19
C SER A 391 -13.49 9.84 10.64
N ALA A 392 -14.09 8.91 11.37
CA ALA A 392 -14.35 9.04 12.79
C ALA A 392 -14.10 7.71 13.52
N TYR A 393 -13.39 7.78 14.64
CA TYR A 393 -13.12 6.64 15.52
C TYR A 393 -13.53 6.96 16.96
N VAL A 394 -14.12 5.97 17.62
CA VAL A 394 -14.34 6.00 19.07
C VAL A 394 -13.27 5.16 19.73
N VAL A 395 -12.49 5.78 20.60
CA VAL A 395 -11.45 5.12 21.38
C VAL A 395 -11.90 5.02 22.83
N LYS A 396 -11.92 3.81 23.38
CA LYS A 396 -12.08 3.56 24.81
C LYS A 396 -10.75 3.78 25.50
N ARG A 397 -10.72 4.67 26.47
CA ARG A 397 -9.49 5.03 27.18
C ARG A 397 -9.04 3.93 28.13
N VAL A 398 -7.78 3.98 28.57
CA VAL A 398 -7.31 3.23 29.73
C VAL A 398 -8.14 3.61 30.95
N ASN A 399 -8.66 2.61 31.64
CA ASN A 399 -9.53 2.82 32.80
C ASN A 399 -9.54 1.61 33.73
N ASN A 400 -10.05 1.79 34.96
CA ASN A 400 -10.21 0.73 35.94
C ASN A 400 -11.68 0.24 36.04
N VAL A 401 -12.53 0.64 35.10
CA VAL A 401 -14.00 0.40 35.18
C VAL A 401 -14.39 -0.82 34.37
N SER A 402 -13.83 -1.03 33.20
CA SER A 402 -14.16 -2.19 32.36
C SER A 402 -13.01 -2.57 31.44
N THR A 403 -12.85 -3.87 31.20
CA THR A 403 -11.88 -4.48 30.26
C THR A 403 -12.63 -5.12 29.10
N PRO A 404 -12.05 -5.21 27.89
CA PRO A 404 -10.78 -4.61 27.49
C PRO A 404 -10.88 -3.08 27.40
N ASP A 405 -9.73 -2.39 27.47
CA ASP A 405 -9.61 -0.94 27.37
C ASP A 405 -8.51 -0.54 26.39
N ASP A 406 -8.33 0.78 26.19
CA ASP A 406 -7.34 1.38 25.29
C ASP A 406 -7.40 0.78 23.87
N MET A 407 -8.58 0.79 23.30
CA MET A 407 -8.84 0.22 22.00
C MET A 407 -9.90 1.02 21.22
N ILE A 408 -9.88 0.85 19.90
CA ILE A 408 -10.94 1.37 19.03
C ILE A 408 -12.19 0.50 19.22
N VAL A 409 -13.31 1.10 19.62
CA VAL A 409 -14.58 0.41 19.89
C VAL A 409 -15.64 0.65 18.83
N ALA A 410 -15.51 1.70 18.03
CA ALA A 410 -16.37 1.95 16.89
C ALA A 410 -15.66 2.81 15.84
N SER A 411 -16.14 2.74 14.60
CA SER A 411 -15.70 3.58 13.50
C SER A 411 -16.86 4.01 12.63
N TYR A 412 -16.72 5.19 11.99
CA TYR A 412 -17.57 5.64 10.91
C TYR A 412 -16.71 6.33 9.86
N VAL A 413 -16.49 5.66 8.74
CA VAL A 413 -15.71 6.17 7.62
C VAL A 413 -16.57 6.16 6.37
N GLY A 414 -16.70 7.31 5.72
CA GLY A 414 -17.53 7.42 4.54
C GLY A 414 -17.69 8.84 4.02
N ARG A 415 -18.39 8.94 2.91
CA ARG A 415 -18.79 10.19 2.25
C ARG A 415 -20.20 10.03 1.70
N PRO A 416 -21.25 10.10 2.55
CA PRO A 416 -22.63 10.06 2.09
C PRO A 416 -22.97 11.26 1.21
N ASN A 417 -24.16 11.26 0.61
CA ASN A 417 -24.59 12.27 -0.36
C ASN A 417 -24.57 13.70 0.20
N THR A 418 -24.78 13.86 1.50
CA THR A 418 -24.73 15.17 2.17
C THR A 418 -23.86 15.13 3.41
N GLN A 419 -23.20 16.26 3.69
CA GLN A 419 -22.40 16.42 4.90
C GLN A 419 -23.28 16.45 6.16
N ASP A 420 -24.53 16.89 6.05
CA ASP A 420 -25.51 16.84 7.14
C ASP A 420 -25.85 15.42 7.56
N GLU A 421 -25.93 14.48 6.60
CA GLU A 421 -26.11 13.06 6.88
C GLU A 421 -24.90 12.47 7.60
N TYR A 422 -23.69 12.82 7.16
CA TYR A 422 -22.48 12.43 7.85
C TYR A 422 -22.45 12.96 9.28
N ASN A 423 -22.67 14.26 9.46
CA ASN A 423 -22.67 14.92 10.77
C ASN A 423 -23.78 14.36 11.69
N LYS A 424 -24.97 14.03 11.15
CA LYS A 424 -26.02 13.36 11.91
C LYS A 424 -25.51 12.07 12.56
N ASN A 425 -24.89 11.19 11.77
CA ASN A 425 -24.32 9.92 12.24
C ASN A 425 -23.18 10.14 13.24
N LEU A 426 -22.31 11.11 12.98
CA LEU A 426 -21.22 11.49 13.88
C LEU A 426 -21.72 11.90 15.27
N PHE A 427 -22.74 12.79 15.33
CA PHE A 427 -23.30 13.24 16.60
C PHE A 427 -24.14 12.15 17.29
N MET A 428 -24.80 11.27 16.54
CA MET A 428 -25.47 10.11 17.12
C MET A 428 -24.44 9.14 17.73
N LEU A 429 -23.27 8.97 17.11
CA LEU A 429 -22.19 8.15 17.65
C LEU A 429 -21.62 8.75 18.96
N SER A 430 -21.47 10.10 19.00
CA SER A 430 -21.08 10.83 20.22
C SER A 430 -22.10 10.65 21.36
N ASP A 431 -23.39 10.72 21.06
CA ASP A 431 -24.44 10.49 22.05
C ASP A 431 -24.47 9.03 22.53
N TYR A 432 -24.26 8.06 21.61
CA TYR A 432 -24.27 6.63 21.94
C TYR A 432 -23.17 6.23 22.92
N TYR A 433 -21.96 6.78 22.74
CA TYR A 433 -20.81 6.55 23.62
C TYR A 433 -20.66 7.61 24.73
N ASN A 434 -21.56 8.58 24.82
CA ASN A 434 -21.52 9.69 25.79
C ASN A 434 -20.16 10.37 25.86
N CYS A 435 -19.62 10.78 24.71
CA CYS A 435 -18.30 11.38 24.60
C CYS A 435 -18.31 12.67 23.77
N LYS A 436 -17.28 13.51 23.96
CA LYS A 436 -17.07 14.69 23.13
C LYS A 436 -16.37 14.34 21.82
N ILE A 437 -16.57 15.17 20.80
CA ILE A 437 -15.99 15.05 19.46
C ILE A 437 -14.77 15.95 19.39
N GLY A 438 -13.56 15.38 19.34
CA GLY A 438 -12.33 16.05 18.93
C GLY A 438 -12.23 16.02 17.41
N PHE A 439 -11.99 17.16 16.74
CA PHE A 439 -12.02 17.23 15.29
C PHE A 439 -11.06 18.27 14.73
N GLU A 440 -10.65 18.11 13.45
CA GLU A 440 -9.94 19.14 12.73
C GLU A 440 -10.89 20.27 12.32
N ASN A 441 -10.62 21.48 12.80
CA ASN A 441 -11.51 22.63 12.62
C ASN A 441 -11.17 23.46 11.38
N ASP A 442 -10.93 22.84 10.24
CA ASP A 442 -10.65 23.52 8.98
C ASP A 442 -11.73 23.26 7.92
N ARG A 443 -12.52 22.20 8.09
CA ARG A 443 -13.49 21.70 7.12
C ARG A 443 -14.72 21.10 7.80
N GLY A 444 -15.73 20.71 7.02
CA GLY A 444 -16.76 19.74 7.41
C GLY A 444 -17.97 20.30 8.14
N GLU A 445 -18.08 21.61 8.28
CA GLU A 445 -19.27 22.27 8.87
C GLU A 445 -19.75 21.69 10.23
N VAL A 446 -18.88 21.00 10.97
CA VAL A 446 -19.21 20.32 12.23
C VAL A 446 -19.82 21.32 13.24
N ILE A 447 -19.20 22.51 13.38
CA ILE A 447 -19.69 23.57 14.28
C ILE A 447 -21.04 24.11 13.82
N ALA A 448 -21.24 24.31 12.50
CA ALA A 448 -22.50 24.82 11.96
C ALA A 448 -23.64 23.80 12.24
N TYR A 449 -23.37 22.51 12.03
CA TYR A 449 -24.32 21.44 12.38
C TYR A 449 -24.63 21.43 13.87
N ALA A 450 -23.61 21.51 14.74
CA ALA A 450 -23.78 21.53 16.20
C ALA A 450 -24.63 22.71 16.67
N LYS A 451 -24.44 23.90 16.09
CA LYS A 451 -25.25 25.09 16.38
C LYS A 451 -26.71 24.89 15.96
N ARG A 452 -26.97 24.41 14.73
CA ARG A 452 -28.34 24.18 14.22
C ARG A 452 -29.10 23.17 15.07
N HIS A 453 -28.41 22.14 15.58
CA HIS A 453 -29.03 21.06 16.33
C HIS A 453 -28.85 21.15 17.86
N ARG A 454 -28.35 22.29 18.39
CA ARG A 454 -28.13 22.54 19.83
C ARG A 454 -27.21 21.50 20.50
N LYS A 455 -26.17 21.04 19.76
CA LYS A 455 -25.23 20.00 20.20
C LYS A 455 -23.81 20.51 20.46
N MET A 456 -23.65 21.82 20.70
CA MET A 456 -22.33 22.43 20.98
C MET A 456 -21.62 21.80 22.17
N HIS A 457 -22.36 21.31 23.17
CA HIS A 457 -21.82 20.61 24.35
C HIS A 457 -21.12 19.29 24.01
N ARG A 458 -21.33 18.75 22.81
CA ARG A 458 -20.65 17.53 22.34
C ARG A 458 -19.32 17.82 21.66
N LEU A 459 -19.00 19.06 21.39
CA LEU A 459 -17.73 19.43 20.79
C LEU A 459 -16.63 19.56 21.85
N GLN A 460 -15.44 19.04 21.53
CA GLN A 460 -14.26 19.28 22.34
C GLN A 460 -13.74 20.69 22.06
N GLU A 461 -13.43 21.42 23.13
CA GLU A 461 -12.75 22.70 23.06
C GLU A 461 -11.32 22.52 22.55
N GLU A 462 -10.66 23.59 22.12
CA GLU A 462 -9.26 23.52 21.70
C GLU A 462 -8.40 22.99 22.85
N PHE A 463 -7.54 22.02 22.58
CA PHE A 463 -6.74 21.34 23.59
C PHE A 463 -5.77 22.29 24.29
N GLU A 464 -5.74 22.29 25.63
CA GLU A 464 -4.85 23.14 26.46
C GLU A 464 -3.38 22.73 26.35
N MET A 465 -3.10 21.45 26.05
CA MET A 465 -1.75 20.92 25.88
C MET A 465 -1.02 21.45 24.64
N LEU A 466 -1.71 22.14 23.73
CA LEU A 466 -1.07 22.75 22.57
C LEU A 466 -0.20 23.94 23.03
N ASP A 467 1.04 24.01 22.50
CA ASP A 467 2.04 25.00 22.96
C ASP A 467 1.48 26.42 22.86
N LYS A 468 1.48 27.14 24.00
CA LYS A 468 1.05 28.53 24.10
C LYS A 468 1.83 29.50 23.18
N ARG A 469 3.03 29.12 22.72
CA ARG A 469 3.80 29.87 21.73
C ARG A 469 3.21 29.79 20.32
N GLU A 470 2.69 28.64 19.93
CA GLU A 470 1.97 28.48 18.67
C GLU A 470 0.62 29.21 18.68
N LEU A 471 -0.06 29.24 19.83
CA LEU A 471 -1.31 29.96 20.02
C LEU A 471 -1.15 31.48 19.91
N ARG A 472 0.03 32.04 20.29
CA ARG A 472 0.33 33.48 20.24
C ARG A 472 0.57 34.02 18.83
N SER A 473 0.92 33.17 17.87
CA SER A 473 1.19 33.58 16.49
C SER A 473 -0.05 33.73 15.62
N LYS A 474 -1.24 33.33 16.10
CA LYS A 474 -2.51 33.38 15.34
C LYS A 474 -3.50 34.37 15.95
N THR A 475 -3.93 35.28 15.12
CA THR A 475 -4.89 36.36 15.44
C THR A 475 -6.32 35.86 15.74
N VAL A 476 -6.62 34.56 15.55
CA VAL A 476 -7.95 33.97 15.77
C VAL A 476 -7.83 32.79 16.72
N LYS A 477 -8.36 32.96 17.93
CA LYS A 477 -8.53 31.88 18.91
C LYS A 477 -9.67 30.98 18.46
N ARG A 478 -9.39 29.70 18.13
CA ARG A 478 -10.42 28.72 17.84
C ARG A 478 -11.03 28.25 19.15
N GLN A 479 -12.33 28.29 19.25
CA GLN A 479 -13.02 27.89 20.47
C GLN A 479 -13.20 26.38 20.57
N TYR A 480 -13.30 25.66 19.42
CA TYR A 480 -13.58 24.23 19.32
C TYR A 480 -12.71 23.57 18.26
N GLY A 481 -12.36 22.32 18.51
CA GLY A 481 -11.52 21.51 17.63
C GLY A 481 -10.07 21.95 17.60
N MET A 482 -9.27 21.39 16.70
CA MET A 482 -7.87 21.72 16.54
C MET A 482 -7.51 21.94 15.07
N HIS A 483 -6.43 22.65 14.82
CA HIS A 483 -5.83 22.77 13.50
C HIS A 483 -4.58 21.89 13.42
N MET A 484 -4.47 21.05 12.40
CA MET A 484 -3.36 20.14 12.22
C MET A 484 -2.21 20.80 11.44
N THR A 485 -1.30 21.49 12.16
CA THR A 485 -0.04 21.99 11.57
C THR A 485 0.93 20.82 11.33
N GLU A 486 1.95 21.02 10.49
CA GLU A 486 2.99 20.01 10.26
C GLU A 486 3.70 19.56 11.55
N ALA A 487 3.95 20.49 12.48
CA ALA A 487 4.52 20.16 13.79
C ALA A 487 3.59 19.26 14.61
N ARG A 488 2.27 19.56 14.60
CA ARG A 488 1.25 18.75 15.28
C ARG A 488 1.08 17.37 14.63
N LYS A 489 1.15 17.28 13.31
CA LYS A 489 1.14 15.98 12.61
C LYS A 489 2.29 15.10 13.06
N ARG A 490 3.54 15.63 13.04
CA ARG A 490 4.72 14.89 13.51
C ARG A 490 4.59 14.43 14.96
N GLN A 491 4.06 15.28 15.85
CA GLN A 491 3.82 14.90 17.24
C GLN A 491 2.70 13.86 17.35
N GLY A 492 1.65 13.97 16.54
CA GLY A 492 0.55 13.00 16.45
C GLY A 492 1.02 11.62 15.98
N GLU A 493 1.97 11.56 15.04
CA GLU A 493 2.61 10.31 14.63
C GLU A 493 3.34 9.63 15.78
N ILE A 494 4.10 10.40 16.58
CA ILE A 494 4.77 9.87 17.77
C ILE A 494 3.74 9.31 18.76
N TYR A 495 2.62 10.00 18.96
CA TYR A 495 1.56 9.53 19.84
C TYR A 495 0.88 8.25 19.35
N ILE A 496 0.62 8.13 18.05
CA ILE A 496 0.10 6.88 17.45
C ILE A 496 1.12 5.75 17.62
N ARG A 497 2.40 5.98 17.30
CA ARG A 497 3.46 4.98 17.46
C ARG A 497 3.53 4.46 18.90
N ASP A 498 3.56 5.37 19.86
CA ASP A 498 3.62 5.02 21.28
C ASP A 498 2.39 4.22 21.72
N TRP A 499 1.21 4.60 21.21
CA TRP A 499 -0.04 3.89 21.48
C TRP A 499 -0.05 2.49 20.84
N LEU A 500 0.35 2.35 19.58
CA LEU A 500 0.44 1.07 18.89
C LEU A 500 1.35 0.07 19.62
N ASN A 501 2.49 0.56 20.13
CA ASN A 501 3.52 -0.26 20.80
C ASN A 501 3.26 -0.46 22.30
N SER A 502 2.18 0.09 22.86
CA SER A 502 1.84 -0.09 24.27
C SER A 502 1.49 -1.55 24.56
N VAL A 503 2.23 -2.16 25.52
CA VAL A 503 2.02 -3.56 25.95
C VAL A 503 0.82 -3.63 26.88
N ARG A 504 -0.14 -4.50 26.58
CA ARG A 504 -1.38 -4.69 27.36
C ARG A 504 -1.44 -5.98 28.15
N SER A 505 -0.95 -7.04 27.59
CA SER A 505 -0.96 -8.36 28.21
C SER A 505 0.11 -9.25 27.58
N LYS A 506 0.24 -10.46 28.09
CA LYS A 506 1.01 -11.52 27.43
C LYS A 506 0.04 -12.64 27.08
N ASN A 507 0.27 -13.31 25.94
CA ASN A 507 -0.47 -14.48 25.56
C ASN A 507 0.01 -15.72 26.37
N GLU A 508 -0.62 -16.87 26.16
CA GLU A 508 -0.26 -18.13 26.82
C GLU A 508 1.18 -18.60 26.54
N LYS A 509 1.79 -18.13 25.44
CA LYS A 509 3.17 -18.40 25.05
C LYS A 509 4.17 -17.39 25.62
N GLY A 510 3.72 -16.38 26.38
CA GLY A 510 4.55 -15.32 26.95
C GLY A 510 4.85 -14.15 26.00
N GLU A 511 4.32 -14.15 24.78
CA GLU A 511 4.49 -13.08 23.80
C GLU A 511 3.66 -11.85 24.20
N GLN A 512 4.17 -10.65 23.93
CA GLN A 512 3.51 -9.39 24.27
C GLN A 512 2.34 -9.12 23.33
N ILE A 513 1.17 -8.82 23.89
CA ILE A 513 0.02 -8.31 23.15
C ILE A 513 0.06 -6.79 23.21
N LEU A 514 0.27 -6.15 22.06
CA LEU A 514 0.30 -4.70 21.89
C LEU A 514 -1.07 -4.15 21.50
N ASN A 515 -1.27 -2.83 21.61
CA ASN A 515 -2.51 -2.20 21.14
C ASN A 515 -2.74 -2.41 19.65
N LEU A 516 -1.71 -2.46 18.81
CA LEU A 516 -1.85 -2.75 17.38
C LEU A 516 -2.59 -4.07 17.11
N HIS A 517 -2.44 -5.08 17.97
CA HIS A 517 -3.12 -6.37 17.84
C HIS A 517 -4.63 -6.31 18.13
N LYS A 518 -5.13 -5.16 18.62
CA LYS A 518 -6.57 -4.90 18.88
C LYS A 518 -7.22 -4.05 17.79
N ILE A 519 -6.51 -3.74 16.71
CA ILE A 519 -7.07 -3.03 15.55
C ILE A 519 -7.69 -4.07 14.61
N TYR A 520 -9.00 -3.94 14.37
CA TYR A 520 -9.77 -4.82 13.49
C TYR A 520 -10.20 -4.16 12.18
N ASP A 521 -9.96 -2.86 12.01
CA ASP A 521 -10.21 -2.12 10.77
C ASP A 521 -9.07 -2.35 9.77
N LEU A 522 -9.34 -3.14 8.73
CA LEU A 522 -8.37 -3.47 7.67
C LEU A 522 -7.89 -2.23 6.91
N ALA A 523 -8.77 -1.27 6.65
CA ALA A 523 -8.40 -0.07 5.92
C ALA A 523 -7.54 0.88 6.76
N LEU A 524 -7.77 0.96 8.07
CA LEU A 524 -6.89 1.68 9.00
C LEU A 524 -5.49 1.05 9.04
N LEU A 525 -5.40 -0.28 9.12
CA LEU A 525 -4.11 -0.98 9.06
C LEU A 525 -3.38 -0.69 7.75
N GLN A 526 -4.08 -0.69 6.61
CA GLN A 526 -3.49 -0.33 5.32
C GLN A 526 -3.03 1.13 5.27
N GLU A 527 -3.78 2.08 5.85
CA GLU A 527 -3.35 3.47 5.96
C GLU A 527 -2.12 3.61 6.85
N LEU A 528 -2.07 2.96 8.01
CA LEU A 528 -0.90 2.97 8.90
C LEU A 528 0.34 2.38 8.22
N ILE A 529 0.20 1.28 7.49
CA ILE A 529 1.29 0.64 6.72
C ILE A 529 1.81 1.58 5.62
N LYS A 530 0.89 2.27 4.93
CA LYS A 530 1.20 3.12 3.77
C LYS A 530 1.46 4.58 4.13
N PHE A 531 1.37 4.95 5.40
CA PHE A 531 1.42 6.33 5.86
C PHE A 531 2.68 7.07 5.41
N ASN A 532 2.48 8.26 4.87
CA ASN A 532 3.53 9.20 4.49
C ASN A 532 2.98 10.64 4.46
N HIS A 533 3.86 11.64 4.46
CA HIS A 533 3.44 13.05 4.52
C HIS A 533 2.82 13.63 3.24
N LYS A 534 2.79 12.87 2.13
CA LYS A 534 2.31 13.35 0.82
C LYS A 534 0.95 12.78 0.44
N GLY A 535 0.53 11.68 1.07
CA GLY A 535 -0.72 10.98 0.76
C GLY A 535 -1.93 11.53 1.52
N ASN A 536 -3.12 11.03 1.16
CA ASN A 536 -4.36 11.28 1.87
C ASN A 536 -4.67 10.09 2.78
N PHE A 537 -4.60 10.30 4.10
CA PHE A 537 -4.74 9.27 5.14
C PHE A 537 -5.76 9.70 6.20
N ASP A 538 -7.02 9.80 5.79
CA ASP A 538 -8.12 10.34 6.60
C ASP A 538 -8.30 9.58 7.93
N ARG A 539 -8.08 8.25 7.93
CA ARG A 539 -8.19 7.42 9.14
C ARG A 539 -7.05 7.67 10.12
N VAL A 540 -5.82 7.78 9.62
CA VAL A 540 -4.66 8.09 10.45
C VAL A 540 -4.76 9.49 11.02
N MET A 541 -5.24 10.47 10.23
CA MET A 541 -5.46 11.84 10.70
C MET A 541 -6.50 11.89 11.82
N SER A 542 -7.61 11.18 11.66
CA SER A 542 -8.62 11.04 12.71
C SER A 542 -8.03 10.42 13.98
N LEU A 543 -7.26 9.35 13.86
CA LEU A 543 -6.62 8.69 15.00
C LEU A 543 -5.61 9.61 15.72
N MET A 544 -4.85 10.45 14.99
CA MET A 544 -3.96 11.46 15.59
C MET A 544 -4.74 12.40 16.53
N ILE A 545 -5.88 12.89 16.07
CA ILE A 545 -6.76 13.75 16.89
C ILE A 545 -7.23 13.00 18.13
N GLY A 546 -7.54 11.71 18.00
CA GLY A 546 -7.92 10.85 19.12
C GLY A 546 -6.82 10.69 20.15
N MET A 547 -5.57 10.55 19.72
CA MET A 547 -4.42 10.46 20.62
C MET A 547 -4.17 11.78 21.37
N TYR A 548 -4.35 12.93 20.72
CA TYR A 548 -4.33 14.24 21.40
C TYR A 548 -5.46 14.33 22.44
N HIS A 549 -6.68 13.98 22.08
CA HIS A 549 -7.83 14.05 22.98
C HIS A 549 -7.68 13.15 24.21
N THR A 550 -7.19 11.93 24.02
CA THR A 550 -6.93 10.98 25.11
C THR A 550 -5.89 11.53 26.09
N ARG A 551 -4.80 12.11 25.58
CA ARG A 551 -3.74 12.72 26.41
C ARG A 551 -4.20 13.97 27.14
N GLU A 552 -5.03 14.79 26.51
CA GLU A 552 -5.62 15.97 27.14
C GLU A 552 -6.43 15.60 28.40
N LEU A 553 -7.30 14.59 28.27
CA LEU A 553 -8.09 14.11 29.40
C LEU A 553 -7.23 13.49 30.51
N TYR A 554 -6.17 12.77 30.14
CA TYR A 554 -5.22 12.24 31.13
C TYR A 554 -4.51 13.36 31.90
N ASN A 555 -4.04 14.40 31.21
CA ASN A 555 -3.36 15.53 31.83
C ASN A 555 -4.31 16.32 32.76
N ALA A 556 -5.59 16.46 32.38
CA ALA A 556 -6.59 17.10 33.22
C ALA A 556 -6.82 16.32 34.54
N GLU A 557 -6.96 14.99 34.45
CA GLU A 557 -7.10 14.12 35.62
C GLU A 557 -5.89 14.18 36.57
N VAL A 558 -4.66 14.20 36.02
CA VAL A 558 -3.42 14.34 36.81
C VAL A 558 -3.37 15.71 37.49
N LYS A 559 -3.81 16.77 36.81
CA LYS A 559 -3.83 18.13 37.35
C LYS A 559 -4.82 18.23 38.52
N GLU A 560 -6.03 17.67 38.39
CA GLU A 560 -7.01 17.61 39.50
C GLU A 560 -6.44 16.90 40.72
N ILE A 561 -5.79 15.74 40.55
CA ILE A 561 -5.18 14.99 41.65
C ILE A 561 -4.06 15.81 42.35
N LEU A 562 -3.25 16.51 41.59
CA LEU A 562 -2.17 17.34 42.15
C LEU A 562 -2.72 18.58 42.90
N GLU A 563 -3.77 19.21 42.41
CA GLU A 563 -4.44 20.33 43.06
C GLU A 563 -5.12 19.89 44.35
N ASP A 564 -5.79 18.73 44.36
CA ASP A 564 -6.43 18.16 45.56
C ASP A 564 -5.39 17.81 46.65
N ASN A 565 -4.27 17.21 46.25
CA ASN A 565 -3.15 16.97 47.18
C ASN A 565 -2.49 18.25 47.68
N SER A 566 -2.45 19.33 46.88
CA SER A 566 -1.90 20.62 47.31
C SER A 566 -2.82 21.31 48.31
N ALA A 567 -4.14 21.19 48.16
CA ALA A 567 -5.13 21.68 49.12
C ALA A 567 -5.03 20.94 50.46
N ASN A 568 -4.91 19.60 50.45
CA ASN A 568 -4.69 18.80 51.64
C ASN A 568 -3.37 19.16 52.34
N ASN A 569 -2.28 19.35 51.63
CA ASN A 569 -1.01 19.84 52.19
C ASN A 569 -1.08 21.25 52.74
N TRP A 570 -1.96 22.13 52.24
CA TRP A 570 -2.16 23.46 52.75
C TRP A 570 -2.90 23.44 54.09
N PHE A 571 -3.94 22.54 54.26
CA PHE A 571 -4.64 22.34 55.51
C PHE A 571 -3.70 21.77 56.59
N ASP A 572 -2.89 20.76 56.29
CA ASP A 572 -1.93 20.16 57.19
C ASP A 572 -0.83 21.15 57.68
N LYS A 573 -0.44 22.14 56.84
CA LYS A 573 0.56 23.15 57.17
C LYS A 573 0.01 24.30 58.00
N ASN A 574 -1.28 24.55 58.03
CA ASN A 574 -1.85 25.74 58.64
C ASN A 574 -2.77 25.42 59.85
N TYR A 575 -3.01 24.14 60.16
CA TYR A 575 -3.89 23.72 61.26
C TYR A 575 -3.24 22.74 62.26
N TYR A 576 -1.91 22.53 62.22
CA TYR A 576 -1.15 21.83 63.25
C TYR A 576 0.00 22.67 63.77
#